data_a162cf1cec7f194d859faa00f8049d46
#
_entry.id   a162cf1cec7f194d859faa00f8049d46
#
_cell.length_a   1.000
_cell.length_b   1.000
_cell.length_c   1.000
_cell.angle_alpha   90.00
_cell.angle_beta   90.00
_cell.angle_gamma   90.00
#
_symmetry.space_group_name_H-M   'P 1'
#
loop_
_entity.id
_entity.type
_entity.pdbx_description
1 polymer ?
#
loop_
_entity_poly.entity_id
_entity_poly.type
_entity_poly.pdbx_seq_one_letter_code
_entity_poly.pdbx_strand_id
1 'polypeptide(L)'
;MLTIRAEVEKGKVRSDGTYNVRIRFTKDRVVKRISSNLFATKEDLTVDLKLKEESIIKQEADRLVLHYRMMLNSLHLESSNYDVNEIVCRLLCKDEAEKPIDFIGFSRKWISEATIKGKDNYLTALKSFIHFIDKEEVDIKNITVDLLEQYREHLINIRTERVKKMEEEGKRVPSNRCLSLYLMSLRHLYSEAQKYYNKPDKGLIRIPYSPFDYFKIPKQEATRKRAILPQQILAIWNMPYQNIYKGAKHTCRPDLAKDCFILSFCMMGINSVDLYNATELRGNRLVYYRTKTKDRRHDKAKMEVIIPEIVLPIIEKYRDLTGQHLFRFYKDYRDHKAFNKAINKGLKEIGKLLNIDDFEFYAARHSWATIALNKCRIDKYTVHAALNHVDESMRVTDIYIERDFANENKANAKVVKYVFG
;
A
#
# COMPACT_ATOMS: atom_id res chain seq x y z
N MET A 1 -18.60 30.96 39.14
CA MET A 1 -18.70 29.54 39.56
C MET A 1 -19.34 28.72 38.42
N LEU A 2 -18.80 27.59 38.03
CA LEU A 2 -19.38 26.71 37.00
C LEU A 2 -20.47 25.82 37.60
N THR A 3 -21.64 25.76 36.94
CA THR A 3 -22.73 24.84 37.32
C THR A 3 -23.04 23.90 36.15
N ILE A 4 -23.30 22.60 36.44
CA ILE A 4 -23.67 21.58 35.46
C ILE A 4 -25.00 20.98 35.89
N ARG A 5 -26.00 21.00 35.01
CA ARG A 5 -27.35 20.47 35.25
C ARG A 5 -27.91 19.79 33.99
N ALA A 6 -28.78 18.80 34.18
CA ALA A 6 -29.59 18.25 33.10
C ALA A 6 -30.89 19.10 32.99
N GLU A 7 -31.31 19.41 31.78
CA GLU A 7 -32.56 20.13 31.52
C GLU A 7 -33.20 19.69 30.19
N VAL A 8 -34.50 19.96 30.09
CA VAL A 8 -35.26 19.83 28.84
C VAL A 8 -35.62 21.24 28.37
N GLU A 9 -35.50 21.53 27.10
CA GLU A 9 -35.70 22.86 26.53
C GLU A 9 -37.15 23.04 26.06
N LYS A 10 -37.83 24.09 26.57
CA LYS A 10 -39.21 24.45 26.15
C LYS A 10 -39.25 24.65 24.60
N GLY A 11 -40.31 24.11 23.99
CA GLY A 11 -40.55 24.30 22.56
C GLY A 11 -39.71 23.43 21.60
N LYS A 12 -38.83 22.56 22.10
CA LYS A 12 -38.04 21.61 21.28
C LYS A 12 -38.51 20.19 21.44
N VAL A 13 -39.76 19.92 21.02
CA VAL A 13 -40.33 18.59 20.93
C VAL A 13 -39.94 17.98 19.58
N ARG A 14 -39.56 16.73 19.59
CA ARG A 14 -39.29 15.96 18.36
C ARG A 14 -40.61 15.51 17.71
N SER A 15 -40.54 15.09 16.46
CA SER A 15 -41.69 14.55 15.71
C SER A 15 -42.34 13.32 16.35
N ASP A 16 -41.58 12.57 17.15
CA ASP A 16 -42.02 11.40 17.92
C ASP A 16 -42.64 11.78 19.31
N GLY A 17 -42.75 13.06 19.63
CA GLY A 17 -43.31 13.55 20.89
C GLY A 17 -42.34 13.51 22.06
N THR A 18 -41.07 13.13 21.88
CA THR A 18 -40.07 13.12 22.95
C THR A 18 -39.30 14.43 23.03
N TYR A 19 -38.61 14.63 24.16
CA TYR A 19 -37.74 15.76 24.43
C TYR A 19 -36.31 15.30 24.65
N ASN A 20 -35.34 15.90 23.94
CA ASN A 20 -33.93 15.60 24.21
C ASN A 20 -33.52 16.20 25.56
N VAL A 21 -32.96 15.37 26.44
CA VAL A 21 -32.34 15.84 27.70
C VAL A 21 -30.97 16.41 27.37
N ARG A 22 -30.76 17.69 27.73
CA ARG A 22 -29.49 18.39 27.49
C ARG A 22 -28.74 18.63 28.78
N ILE A 23 -27.44 18.56 28.70
CA ILE A 23 -26.55 18.93 29.79
C ILE A 23 -26.19 20.39 29.62
N ARG A 24 -26.62 21.21 30.59
CA ARG A 24 -26.39 22.66 30.65
C ARG A 24 -25.22 22.98 31.53
N PHE A 25 -24.25 23.67 30.94
CA PHE A 25 -23.11 24.27 31.63
C PHE A 25 -23.35 25.77 31.73
N THR A 26 -23.18 26.32 32.93
CA THR A 26 -23.35 27.77 33.14
C THR A 26 -22.17 28.33 33.93
N LYS A 27 -21.49 29.32 33.37
CA LYS A 27 -20.42 30.08 34.04
C LYS A 27 -20.54 31.54 33.66
N ASP A 28 -20.45 32.42 34.67
CA ASP A 28 -20.45 33.88 34.50
C ASP A 28 -21.61 34.38 33.63
N ARG A 29 -22.81 33.83 33.86
CA ARG A 29 -24.06 34.06 33.11
C ARG A 29 -24.08 33.55 31.68
N VAL A 30 -22.97 33.00 31.16
CA VAL A 30 -22.90 32.34 29.84
C VAL A 30 -23.34 30.90 29.96
N VAL A 31 -24.18 30.45 29.03
CA VAL A 31 -24.78 29.11 29.02
C VAL A 31 -24.34 28.34 27.75
N LYS A 32 -23.80 27.15 27.93
CA LYS A 32 -23.59 26.20 26.86
C LYS A 32 -24.38 24.92 27.12
N ARG A 33 -25.01 24.35 26.07
CA ARG A 33 -25.80 23.12 26.15
C ARG A 33 -25.25 22.08 25.25
N ILE A 34 -25.15 20.84 25.75
CA ILE A 34 -24.76 19.65 24.98
C ILE A 34 -25.98 18.75 24.90
N SER A 35 -26.31 18.28 23.71
CA SER A 35 -27.32 17.25 23.52
C SER A 35 -26.81 15.91 24.04
N SER A 36 -27.66 15.16 24.73
CA SER A 36 -27.37 13.77 25.13
C SER A 36 -28.11 12.79 24.23
N ASN A 37 -27.87 11.52 24.45
CA ASN A 37 -28.62 10.40 23.86
C ASN A 37 -29.87 10.02 24.65
N LEU A 38 -30.23 10.81 25.70
CA LEU A 38 -31.42 10.58 26.51
C LEU A 38 -32.60 11.39 25.96
N PHE A 39 -33.77 10.76 25.95
CA PHE A 39 -35.02 11.33 25.49
C PHE A 39 -36.10 11.09 26.53
N ALA A 40 -36.71 12.17 27.02
CA ALA A 40 -37.80 12.14 28.00
C ALA A 40 -39.16 12.18 27.29
N THR A 41 -40.10 11.41 27.75
CA THR A 41 -41.50 11.48 27.35
C THR A 41 -42.24 12.52 28.22
N LYS A 42 -43.50 12.78 27.91
CA LYS A 42 -44.35 13.65 28.79
C LYS A 42 -44.54 13.07 30.19
N GLU A 43 -44.49 11.72 30.30
CA GLU A 43 -44.65 11.02 31.59
C GLU A 43 -43.46 11.25 32.51
N ASP A 44 -42.26 11.44 31.96
CA ASP A 44 -41.02 11.70 32.67
C ASP A 44 -40.90 13.14 33.16
N LEU A 45 -41.84 14.01 32.74
CA LEU A 45 -41.75 15.46 32.98
C LEU A 45 -42.88 15.96 33.90
N THR A 46 -42.54 16.98 34.69
CA THR A 46 -43.53 17.78 35.43
C THR A 46 -44.24 18.77 34.49
N VAL A 47 -45.29 19.42 34.97
CA VAL A 47 -45.99 20.50 34.23
C VAL A 47 -45.03 21.62 33.78
N ASP A 48 -43.99 21.90 34.57
CA ASP A 48 -42.94 22.89 34.25
C ASP A 48 -41.83 22.36 33.35
N LEU A 49 -41.97 21.17 32.76
CA LEU A 49 -40.97 20.47 31.94
C LEU A 49 -39.67 20.20 32.68
N LYS A 50 -39.71 19.92 33.98
CA LYS A 50 -38.58 19.42 34.75
C LYS A 50 -38.68 17.90 34.82
N LEU A 51 -37.54 17.19 34.80
CA LEU A 51 -37.48 15.74 34.97
C LEU A 51 -38.00 15.36 36.36
N LYS A 52 -38.92 14.40 36.44
CA LYS A 52 -39.44 13.88 37.70
C LYS A 52 -38.37 13.06 38.41
N GLU A 53 -38.29 13.15 39.74
CA GLU A 53 -37.24 12.49 40.52
C GLU A 53 -37.33 10.95 40.45
N GLU A 54 -38.53 10.38 40.28
CA GLU A 54 -38.78 8.96 40.15
C GLU A 54 -38.49 8.41 38.72
N SER A 55 -38.27 9.27 37.74
CA SER A 55 -38.03 8.84 36.35
C SER A 55 -36.65 8.23 36.18
N ILE A 56 -36.57 7.09 35.44
CA ILE A 56 -35.32 6.44 35.04
C ILE A 56 -34.47 7.42 34.23
N ILE A 57 -35.10 8.25 33.39
CA ILE A 57 -34.39 9.25 32.57
C ILE A 57 -33.70 10.30 33.46
N LYS A 58 -34.31 10.65 34.61
CA LYS A 58 -33.67 11.56 35.58
C LYS A 58 -32.43 10.94 36.20
N GLN A 59 -32.50 9.67 36.59
CA GLN A 59 -31.36 8.95 37.17
C GLN A 59 -30.18 8.84 36.16
N GLU A 60 -30.45 8.51 34.89
CA GLU A 60 -29.44 8.48 33.85
C GLU A 60 -28.88 9.88 33.55
N ALA A 61 -29.70 10.91 33.56
CA ALA A 61 -29.28 12.29 33.39
C ALA A 61 -28.34 12.75 34.53
N ASP A 62 -28.65 12.35 35.78
CA ASP A 62 -27.82 12.65 36.93
C ASP A 62 -26.46 11.91 36.87
N ARG A 63 -26.45 10.67 36.37
CA ARG A 63 -25.20 9.93 36.09
C ARG A 63 -24.34 10.70 35.06
N LEU A 64 -24.95 11.22 34.00
CA LEU A 64 -24.22 12.06 33.03
C LEU A 64 -23.67 13.34 33.64
N VAL A 65 -24.45 14.04 34.48
CA VAL A 65 -24.01 15.22 35.19
C VAL A 65 -22.83 14.89 36.10
N LEU A 66 -22.91 13.76 36.83
CA LEU A 66 -21.82 13.30 37.69
C LEU A 66 -20.58 12.99 36.88
N HIS A 67 -20.71 12.28 35.75
CA HIS A 67 -19.64 11.96 34.82
C HIS A 67 -18.88 13.23 34.39
N TYR A 68 -19.58 14.28 33.90
CA TYR A 68 -18.93 15.53 33.51
C TYR A 68 -18.29 16.26 34.70
N ARG A 69 -18.85 16.18 35.91
CA ARG A 69 -18.19 16.71 37.12
C ARG A 69 -16.90 15.98 37.44
N MET A 70 -16.88 14.64 37.37
CA MET A 70 -15.68 13.83 37.59
C MET A 70 -14.62 14.15 36.55
N MET A 71 -15.01 14.26 35.27
CA MET A 71 -14.10 14.66 34.18
C MET A 71 -13.49 16.04 34.43
N LEU A 72 -14.29 16.99 34.83
CA LEU A 72 -13.82 18.34 35.17
C LEU A 72 -12.76 18.32 36.28
N ASN A 73 -13.02 17.57 37.36
CA ASN A 73 -12.08 17.42 38.46
C ASN A 73 -10.76 16.73 37.98
N SER A 74 -10.86 15.70 37.15
CA SER A 74 -9.69 14.98 36.65
C SER A 74 -8.82 15.78 35.68
N LEU A 75 -9.37 16.81 35.06
CA LEU A 75 -8.64 17.73 34.19
C LEU A 75 -7.88 18.81 34.97
N HIS A 76 -7.99 18.85 36.31
CA HIS A 76 -7.41 19.89 37.16
C HIS A 76 -7.61 21.31 36.58
N LEU A 77 -8.74 21.51 35.89
CA LEU A 77 -9.07 22.81 35.31
C LEU A 77 -9.42 23.76 36.44
N GLU A 78 -8.52 24.70 36.69
CA GLU A 78 -8.91 25.90 37.46
C GLU A 78 -9.94 26.61 36.61
N SER A 79 -11.22 26.39 36.98
CA SER A 79 -12.38 26.91 36.24
C SER A 79 -12.39 28.44 36.14
N SER A 80 -11.51 29.13 36.88
CA SER A 80 -11.28 30.57 36.79
C SER A 80 -10.70 31.04 35.48
N ASN A 81 -9.85 30.23 34.86
CA ASN A 81 -8.98 30.62 33.73
C ASN A 81 -9.61 30.37 32.34
N TYR A 82 -10.74 29.69 32.27
CA TYR A 82 -11.38 29.31 31.00
C TYR A 82 -12.82 29.78 30.92
N ASP A 83 -13.29 30.12 29.72
CA ASP A 83 -14.71 30.38 29.51
C ASP A 83 -15.53 29.07 29.45
N VAL A 84 -16.87 29.17 29.43
CA VAL A 84 -17.73 27.97 29.41
C VAL A 84 -17.59 27.14 28.11
N ASN A 85 -17.30 27.80 26.98
CA ASN A 85 -17.15 27.10 25.70
C ASN A 85 -15.82 26.29 25.64
N GLU A 86 -14.76 26.89 26.16
CA GLU A 86 -13.44 26.22 26.29
C GLU A 86 -13.52 25.02 27.24
N ILE A 87 -14.19 25.19 28.40
CA ILE A 87 -14.40 24.09 29.35
C ILE A 87 -15.16 22.93 28.68
N VAL A 88 -16.28 23.25 28.01
CA VAL A 88 -17.10 22.24 27.33
C VAL A 88 -16.32 21.57 26.20
N CYS A 89 -15.54 22.33 25.42
CA CYS A 89 -14.72 21.78 24.36
C CYS A 89 -13.69 20.76 24.91
N ARG A 90 -13.01 21.10 26.01
CA ARG A 90 -12.03 20.21 26.66
C ARG A 90 -12.69 18.96 27.25
N LEU A 91 -13.87 19.09 27.86
CA LEU A 91 -14.62 17.92 28.35
C LEU A 91 -15.03 16.98 27.21
N LEU A 92 -15.57 17.51 26.12
CA LEU A 92 -15.95 16.71 24.96
C LEU A 92 -14.73 16.05 24.29
N CYS A 93 -13.60 16.75 24.21
CA CYS A 93 -12.36 16.17 23.69
C CYS A 93 -11.87 14.99 24.55
N LYS A 94 -11.99 15.07 25.88
CA LYS A 94 -11.62 13.98 26.78
C LYS A 94 -12.57 12.80 26.65
N ASP A 95 -13.87 13.02 26.65
CA ASP A 95 -14.89 11.98 26.45
C ASP A 95 -14.69 11.25 25.11
N GLU A 96 -14.43 12.00 24.03
CA GLU A 96 -14.10 11.42 22.71
C GLU A 96 -12.78 10.63 22.75
N ALA A 97 -11.77 11.09 23.51
CA ALA A 97 -10.48 10.41 23.62
C ALA A 97 -10.56 9.06 24.35
N GLU A 98 -11.54 8.87 25.22
CA GLU A 98 -11.73 7.64 25.99
C GLU A 98 -12.48 6.54 25.20
N LYS A 99 -13.22 6.91 24.13
CA LYS A 99 -13.95 5.93 23.31
C LYS A 99 -13.00 4.91 22.65
N PRO A 100 -13.36 3.63 22.64
CA PRO A 100 -12.56 2.63 21.97
C PRO A 100 -12.46 2.89 20.46
N ILE A 101 -11.35 2.49 19.85
CA ILE A 101 -11.11 2.61 18.41
C ILE A 101 -10.89 1.20 17.87
N ASP A 102 -11.85 0.69 17.11
CA ASP A 102 -11.65 -0.56 16.38
C ASP A 102 -10.64 -0.37 15.25
N PHE A 103 -9.43 -0.90 15.47
CA PHE A 103 -8.33 -0.83 14.51
C PHE A 103 -8.59 -1.65 13.25
N ILE A 104 -9.26 -2.80 13.37
CA ILE A 104 -9.54 -3.67 12.21
C ILE A 104 -10.60 -3.01 11.31
N GLY A 105 -11.68 -2.52 11.89
CA GLY A 105 -12.73 -1.81 11.17
C GLY A 105 -12.21 -0.55 10.48
N PHE A 106 -11.40 0.26 11.20
CA PHE A 106 -10.71 1.40 10.61
C PHE A 106 -9.82 0.99 9.43
N SER A 107 -8.99 -0.04 9.62
CA SER A 107 -8.05 -0.50 8.60
C SER A 107 -8.75 -1.01 7.35
N ARG A 108 -9.85 -1.77 7.50
CA ARG A 108 -10.68 -2.22 6.38
C ARG A 108 -11.25 -1.04 5.58
N LYS A 109 -11.81 -0.06 6.29
CA LYS A 109 -12.35 1.16 5.69
C LYS A 109 -11.26 1.91 4.93
N TRP A 110 -10.12 2.19 5.57
CA TRP A 110 -9.00 2.90 4.97
C TRP A 110 -8.50 2.18 3.70
N ILE A 111 -8.32 0.84 3.73
CA ILE A 111 -7.90 0.06 2.57
C ILE A 111 -8.91 0.14 1.42
N SER A 112 -10.22 0.14 1.71
CA SER A 112 -11.26 0.24 0.69
C SER A 112 -11.25 1.59 -0.03
N GLU A 113 -11.06 2.67 0.71
CA GLU A 113 -11.05 4.05 0.24
C GLU A 113 -9.70 4.47 -0.39
N ALA A 114 -8.60 3.77 -0.05
CA ALA A 114 -7.28 4.12 -0.54
C ALA A 114 -7.13 3.94 -2.06
N THR A 115 -6.63 4.98 -2.72
CA THR A 115 -6.35 5.00 -4.16
C THR A 115 -4.94 4.54 -4.51
N ILE A 116 -4.14 4.13 -3.51
CA ILE A 116 -2.74 3.78 -3.67
C ILE A 116 -2.53 2.44 -4.38
N LYS A 117 -1.52 2.39 -5.26
CA LYS A 117 -1.07 1.13 -5.86
C LYS A 117 -0.49 0.21 -4.79
N GLY A 118 -0.87 -1.07 -4.81
CA GLY A 118 -0.36 -2.07 -3.86
C GLY A 118 -1.18 -2.20 -2.57
N LYS A 119 -2.40 -1.66 -2.51
CA LYS A 119 -3.32 -1.84 -1.37
C LYS A 119 -3.58 -3.30 -1.01
N ASP A 120 -3.45 -4.23 -1.96
CA ASP A 120 -3.55 -5.68 -1.73
C ASP A 120 -2.54 -6.18 -0.68
N ASN A 121 -1.38 -5.51 -0.52
CA ASN A 121 -0.39 -5.87 0.50
C ASN A 121 -0.91 -5.57 1.92
N TYR A 122 -1.59 -4.42 2.09
CA TYR A 122 -2.21 -4.06 3.37
C TYR A 122 -3.34 -5.01 3.72
N LEU A 123 -4.17 -5.36 2.74
CA LEU A 123 -5.24 -6.33 2.94
C LEU A 123 -4.69 -7.71 3.34
N THR A 124 -3.61 -8.16 2.70
CA THR A 124 -2.98 -9.43 3.02
C THR A 124 -2.36 -9.42 4.43
N ALA A 125 -1.69 -8.34 4.80
CA ALA A 125 -1.12 -8.16 6.14
C ALA A 125 -2.21 -8.13 7.22
N LEU A 126 -3.29 -7.38 6.98
CA LEU A 126 -4.42 -7.29 7.89
C LEU A 126 -5.11 -8.65 8.09
N LYS A 127 -5.35 -9.41 7.01
CA LYS A 127 -5.90 -10.77 7.10
C LYS A 127 -5.00 -11.71 7.91
N SER A 128 -3.69 -11.63 7.72
CA SER A 128 -2.72 -12.41 8.50
C SER A 128 -2.77 -12.05 9.98
N PHE A 129 -2.89 -10.77 10.30
CA PHE A 129 -3.00 -10.30 11.69
C PHE A 129 -4.32 -10.72 12.34
N ILE A 130 -5.46 -10.58 11.63
CA ILE A 130 -6.77 -11.04 12.10
C ILE A 130 -6.73 -12.55 12.41
N HIS A 131 -6.14 -13.34 11.52
CA HIS A 131 -5.99 -14.79 11.74
C HIS A 131 -5.15 -15.12 12.98
N PHE A 132 -4.10 -14.32 13.25
CA PHE A 132 -3.26 -14.50 14.43
C PHE A 132 -4.00 -14.18 15.74
N ILE A 133 -4.74 -13.06 15.79
CA ILE A 133 -5.43 -12.63 17.02
C ILE A 133 -6.78 -13.35 17.21
N ASP A 134 -7.27 -14.02 16.18
CA ASP A 134 -8.58 -14.71 16.13
C ASP A 134 -9.74 -13.82 16.60
N LYS A 135 -9.75 -12.56 16.15
CA LYS A 135 -10.79 -11.57 16.47
C LYS A 135 -11.09 -10.69 15.27
N GLU A 136 -12.36 -10.35 15.08
CA GLU A 136 -12.81 -9.46 14.01
C GLU A 136 -12.75 -7.97 14.36
N GLU A 137 -12.60 -7.66 15.65
CA GLU A 137 -12.46 -6.31 16.20
C GLU A 137 -11.36 -6.29 17.27
N VAL A 138 -10.59 -5.20 17.33
CA VAL A 138 -9.58 -4.98 18.36
C VAL A 138 -9.44 -3.50 18.65
N ASP A 139 -9.52 -3.12 19.95
CA ASP A 139 -9.20 -1.74 20.32
C ASP A 139 -7.73 -1.47 20.02
N ILE A 140 -7.44 -0.35 19.35
CA ILE A 140 -6.08 0.07 18.98
C ILE A 140 -5.14 0.15 20.19
N LYS A 141 -5.66 0.42 21.38
CA LYS A 141 -4.91 0.44 22.65
C LYS A 141 -4.36 -0.93 23.04
N ASN A 142 -5.01 -2.00 22.57
CA ASN A 142 -4.58 -3.38 22.81
C ASN A 142 -3.49 -3.85 21.85
N ILE A 143 -3.13 -3.04 20.85
CA ILE A 143 -1.98 -3.30 20.00
C ILE A 143 -0.73 -2.81 20.73
N THR A 144 -0.15 -3.69 21.53
CA THR A 144 1.01 -3.43 22.36
C THR A 144 2.30 -3.91 21.69
N VAL A 145 3.45 -3.53 22.24
CA VAL A 145 4.75 -4.07 21.80
C VAL A 145 4.77 -5.59 21.97
N ASP A 146 4.29 -6.10 23.11
CA ASP A 146 4.23 -7.54 23.38
C ASP A 146 3.38 -8.29 22.35
N LEU A 147 2.22 -7.74 21.97
CA LEU A 147 1.39 -8.34 20.93
C LEU A 147 2.12 -8.37 19.57
N LEU A 148 2.86 -7.32 19.22
CA LEU A 148 3.65 -7.27 18.01
C LEU A 148 4.83 -8.26 18.04
N GLU A 149 5.47 -8.47 19.19
CA GLU A 149 6.50 -9.48 19.39
C GLU A 149 5.92 -10.90 19.20
N GLN A 150 4.78 -11.19 19.80
CA GLN A 150 4.08 -12.47 19.64
C GLN A 150 3.68 -12.70 18.18
N TYR A 151 3.18 -11.67 17.49
CA TYR A 151 2.84 -11.77 16.08
C TYR A 151 4.09 -12.00 15.21
N ARG A 152 5.20 -11.35 15.52
CA ARG A 152 6.48 -11.59 14.82
C ARG A 152 6.92 -13.06 14.97
N GLU A 153 6.88 -13.61 16.18
CA GLU A 153 7.24 -15.02 16.45
C GLU A 153 6.30 -15.98 15.71
N HIS A 154 5.00 -15.71 15.70
CA HIS A 154 4.02 -16.47 14.93
C HIS A 154 4.36 -16.50 13.42
N LEU A 155 4.70 -15.35 12.84
CA LEU A 155 5.13 -15.28 11.44
C LEU A 155 6.43 -16.03 11.16
N ILE A 156 7.38 -16.00 12.10
CA ILE A 156 8.63 -16.76 12.02
C ILE A 156 8.34 -18.26 12.03
N ASN A 157 7.48 -18.73 12.92
CA ASN A 157 7.10 -20.14 13.03
C ASN A 157 6.44 -20.66 11.75
N ILE A 158 5.42 -19.95 11.23
CA ILE A 158 4.79 -20.27 9.95
C ILE A 158 5.83 -20.33 8.80
N ARG A 159 6.75 -19.38 8.77
CA ARG A 159 7.82 -19.38 7.76
C ARG A 159 8.71 -20.61 7.90
N THR A 160 9.13 -20.94 9.12
CA THR A 160 10.03 -22.07 9.39
C THR A 160 9.40 -23.39 8.96
N GLU A 161 8.14 -23.61 9.29
CA GLU A 161 7.39 -24.81 8.84
C GLU A 161 7.30 -24.87 7.31
N ARG A 162 6.99 -23.74 6.68
CA ARG A 162 6.91 -23.65 5.22
C ARG A 162 8.27 -23.89 4.55
N VAL A 163 9.35 -23.41 5.14
CA VAL A 163 10.72 -23.63 4.65
C VAL A 163 11.04 -25.12 4.70
N LYS A 164 10.85 -25.79 5.84
CA LYS A 164 11.08 -27.22 6.00
C LYS A 164 10.34 -28.04 4.93
N LYS A 165 9.03 -27.79 4.78
CA LYS A 165 8.22 -28.46 3.77
C LYS A 165 8.73 -28.24 2.35
N MET A 166 9.19 -27.04 2.02
CA MET A 166 9.70 -26.73 0.69
C MET A 166 11.08 -27.38 0.42
N GLU A 167 11.93 -27.46 1.44
CA GLU A 167 13.22 -28.17 1.36
C GLU A 167 13.02 -29.68 1.14
N GLU A 168 12.10 -30.30 1.89
CA GLU A 168 11.71 -31.71 1.71
C GLU A 168 11.16 -31.98 0.30
N GLU A 169 10.39 -31.05 -0.27
CA GLU A 169 9.84 -31.14 -1.62
C GLU A 169 10.85 -30.73 -2.71
N GLY A 170 12.09 -30.40 -2.38
CA GLY A 170 13.09 -29.89 -3.33
C GLY A 170 12.67 -28.57 -4.00
N LYS A 171 11.78 -27.81 -3.35
CA LYS A 171 11.28 -26.54 -3.85
C LYS A 171 12.08 -25.39 -3.28
N ARG A 172 12.07 -24.30 -4.02
CA ARG A 172 12.75 -23.07 -3.60
C ARG A 172 12.19 -22.48 -2.33
N VAL A 173 13.06 -22.19 -1.37
CA VAL A 173 12.75 -21.45 -0.15
C VAL A 173 12.40 -19.99 -0.43
N PRO A 174 11.27 -19.47 0.07
CA PRO A 174 10.91 -18.07 -0.06
C PRO A 174 11.76 -17.18 0.86
N SER A 175 12.00 -15.93 0.43
CA SER A 175 12.66 -14.93 1.28
C SER A 175 11.81 -14.58 2.51
N ASN A 176 12.44 -13.94 3.51
CA ASN A 176 11.76 -13.46 4.73
C ASN A 176 10.92 -12.17 4.50
N ARG A 177 10.69 -11.79 3.26
CA ARG A 177 10.01 -10.53 2.91
C ARG A 177 8.63 -10.38 3.56
N CYS A 178 7.89 -11.47 3.76
CA CYS A 178 6.56 -11.42 4.39
C CYS A 178 6.63 -10.86 5.82
N LEU A 179 7.68 -11.17 6.59
CA LEU A 179 7.87 -10.67 7.96
C LEU A 179 7.91 -9.14 7.98
N SER A 180 8.85 -8.55 7.23
CA SER A 180 8.98 -7.09 7.18
C SER A 180 7.76 -6.43 6.51
N LEU A 181 7.23 -7.01 5.43
CA LEU A 181 6.11 -6.44 4.68
C LEU A 181 4.84 -6.35 5.54
N TYR A 182 4.49 -7.41 6.28
CA TYR A 182 3.27 -7.42 7.09
C TYR A 182 3.37 -6.45 8.26
N LEU A 183 4.48 -6.47 8.97
CA LEU A 183 4.71 -5.56 10.10
C LEU A 183 4.80 -4.09 9.65
N MET A 184 5.45 -3.80 8.52
CA MET A 184 5.47 -2.44 7.94
C MET A 184 4.08 -1.99 7.49
N SER A 185 3.26 -2.91 6.95
CA SER A 185 1.89 -2.60 6.55
C SER A 185 1.02 -2.26 7.76
N LEU A 186 1.12 -3.04 8.86
CA LEU A 186 0.41 -2.74 10.10
C LEU A 186 0.87 -1.42 10.72
N ARG A 187 2.18 -1.15 10.74
CA ARG A 187 2.71 0.15 11.18
C ARG A 187 2.12 1.31 10.39
N HIS A 188 2.01 1.18 9.07
CA HIS A 188 1.42 2.21 8.23
C HIS A 188 -0.07 2.42 8.56
N LEU A 189 -0.85 1.35 8.67
CA LEU A 189 -2.27 1.42 9.05
C LEU A 189 -2.46 2.06 10.43
N TYR A 190 -1.58 1.74 11.39
CA TYR A 190 -1.58 2.37 12.71
C TYR A 190 -1.29 3.87 12.63
N SER A 191 -0.30 4.26 11.84
CA SER A 191 0.04 5.67 11.61
C SER A 191 -1.11 6.44 10.94
N GLU A 192 -1.81 5.82 10.01
CA GLU A 192 -3.00 6.43 9.38
C GLU A 192 -4.15 6.56 10.38
N ALA A 193 -4.34 5.61 11.29
CA ALA A 193 -5.29 5.72 12.39
C ALA A 193 -4.92 6.90 13.33
N GLN A 194 -3.63 7.04 13.68
CA GLN A 194 -3.18 8.20 14.46
C GLN A 194 -3.51 9.53 13.77
N LYS A 195 -3.24 9.66 12.47
CA LYS A 195 -3.56 10.88 11.71
C LYS A 195 -5.07 11.17 11.65
N TYR A 196 -5.88 10.12 11.56
CA TYR A 196 -7.33 10.25 11.44
C TYR A 196 -7.99 10.66 12.78
N TYR A 197 -7.60 9.99 13.88
CA TYR A 197 -8.23 10.15 15.18
C TYR A 197 -7.61 11.26 16.04
N ASN A 198 -6.34 11.58 15.84
CA ASN A 198 -5.70 12.69 16.55
C ASN A 198 -5.97 14.02 15.82
N LYS A 199 -6.38 15.02 16.58
CA LYS A 199 -6.59 16.39 16.12
C LYS A 199 -5.88 17.35 17.08
N PRO A 200 -4.54 17.48 16.96
CA PRO A 200 -3.72 18.25 17.90
C PRO A 200 -4.13 19.72 17.97
N ASP A 201 -4.57 20.31 16.85
CA ASP A 201 -5.11 21.66 16.73
C ASP A 201 -6.34 21.89 17.61
N LYS A 202 -7.09 20.82 17.93
CA LYS A 202 -8.26 20.83 18.82
C LYS A 202 -7.97 20.29 20.21
N GLY A 203 -6.70 19.97 20.52
CA GLY A 203 -6.32 19.34 21.79
C GLY A 203 -6.80 17.89 21.94
N LEU A 204 -7.26 17.25 20.86
CA LEU A 204 -7.75 15.86 20.90
C LEU A 204 -6.63 14.90 20.46
N ILE A 205 -6.09 14.15 21.43
CA ILE A 205 -5.09 13.10 21.19
C ILE A 205 -5.67 11.77 21.70
N ARG A 206 -6.19 10.95 20.78
CA ARG A 206 -6.78 9.63 21.10
C ARG A 206 -5.77 8.50 21.11
N ILE A 207 -4.71 8.63 20.31
CA ILE A 207 -3.64 7.63 20.14
C ILE A 207 -2.31 8.35 20.40
N PRO A 208 -1.89 8.48 21.69
CA PRO A 208 -0.76 9.35 22.07
C PRO A 208 0.60 8.81 21.64
N TYR A 209 0.76 7.51 21.52
CA TYR A 209 2.03 6.85 21.13
C TYR A 209 1.77 5.70 20.17
N SER A 210 2.82 5.27 19.47
CA SER A 210 2.79 4.10 18.61
C SER A 210 3.65 2.99 19.20
N PRO A 211 3.16 1.74 19.35
CA PRO A 211 3.99 0.62 19.79
C PRO A 211 5.12 0.32 18.80
N PHE A 212 4.97 0.72 17.53
CA PHE A 212 6.00 0.59 16.50
C PHE A 212 7.21 1.50 16.70
N ASP A 213 7.15 2.50 17.59
CA ASP A 213 8.30 3.33 17.93
C ASP A 213 9.30 2.56 18.82
N TYR A 214 8.80 1.58 19.56
CA TYR A 214 9.59 0.70 20.45
C TYR A 214 9.79 -0.71 19.86
N PHE A 215 9.04 -1.08 18.82
CA PHE A 215 9.11 -2.38 18.16
C PHE A 215 10.03 -2.34 16.95
N LYS A 216 11.06 -3.21 16.93
CA LYS A 216 12.00 -3.28 15.81
C LYS A 216 11.51 -4.25 14.72
N ILE A 217 11.07 -3.71 13.60
CA ILE A 217 10.67 -4.53 12.44
C ILE A 217 11.91 -5.22 11.85
N PRO A 218 11.87 -6.55 11.63
CA PRO A 218 12.97 -7.29 11.01
C PRO A 218 13.33 -6.75 9.63
N LYS A 219 14.62 -6.63 9.34
CA LYS A 219 15.09 -6.21 8.03
C LYS A 219 14.83 -7.32 7.00
N GLN A 220 14.44 -6.90 5.80
CA GLN A 220 14.33 -7.83 4.68
C GLN A 220 15.74 -8.32 4.28
N GLU A 221 15.86 -9.63 4.02
CA GLU A 221 17.07 -10.20 3.43
C GLU A 221 17.37 -9.57 2.07
N ALA A 222 18.65 -9.50 1.73
CA ALA A 222 19.07 -8.97 0.44
C ALA A 222 18.41 -9.73 -0.71
N THR A 223 17.91 -9.00 -1.69
CA THR A 223 17.34 -9.62 -2.89
C THR A 223 18.42 -10.39 -3.62
N ARG A 224 18.16 -11.68 -3.93
CA ARG A 224 19.12 -12.51 -4.67
C ARG A 224 19.44 -11.89 -6.04
N LYS A 225 20.64 -12.13 -6.51
CA LYS A 225 21.05 -11.82 -7.88
C LYS A 225 20.29 -12.74 -8.86
N ARG A 226 19.66 -12.15 -9.89
CA ARG A 226 18.89 -12.89 -10.90
C ARG A 226 19.49 -12.79 -12.28
N ALA A 227 20.65 -12.14 -12.39
CA ALA A 227 21.35 -12.00 -13.67
C ALA A 227 21.85 -13.37 -14.13
N ILE A 228 21.64 -13.67 -15.40
CA ILE A 228 22.21 -14.84 -16.10
C ILE A 228 23.39 -14.40 -16.96
N LEU A 229 24.20 -15.36 -17.36
CA LEU A 229 25.42 -15.12 -18.15
C LEU A 229 25.10 -14.72 -19.60
N PRO A 230 25.96 -13.92 -20.26
CA PRO A 230 25.80 -13.59 -21.70
C PRO A 230 25.63 -14.84 -22.59
N GLN A 231 26.39 -15.90 -22.33
CA GLN A 231 26.31 -17.14 -23.06
C GLN A 231 24.93 -17.83 -22.91
N GLN A 232 24.31 -17.72 -21.73
CA GLN A 232 22.97 -18.25 -21.52
C GLN A 232 21.92 -17.42 -22.27
N ILE A 233 22.08 -16.08 -22.35
CA ILE A 233 21.20 -15.22 -23.17
C ILE A 233 21.32 -15.60 -24.65
N LEU A 234 22.53 -15.80 -25.13
CA LEU A 234 22.77 -16.23 -26.51
C LEU A 234 22.21 -17.66 -26.78
N ALA A 235 22.32 -18.57 -25.83
CA ALA A 235 21.69 -19.89 -25.92
C ALA A 235 20.16 -19.80 -26.01
N ILE A 236 19.53 -18.90 -25.22
CA ILE A 236 18.10 -18.64 -25.31
C ILE A 236 17.73 -18.06 -26.68
N TRP A 237 18.52 -17.11 -27.19
CA TRP A 237 18.31 -16.51 -28.52
C TRP A 237 18.35 -17.58 -29.63
N ASN A 238 19.35 -18.47 -29.60
CA ASN A 238 19.56 -19.50 -30.61
C ASN A 238 18.65 -20.72 -30.46
N MET A 239 17.90 -20.81 -29.40
CA MET A 239 16.98 -21.94 -29.17
C MET A 239 15.92 -21.99 -30.29
N PRO A 240 15.70 -23.15 -30.94
CA PRO A 240 14.68 -23.26 -31.97
C PRO A 240 13.27 -23.02 -31.38
N TYR A 241 12.38 -22.47 -32.21
CA TYR A 241 10.97 -22.40 -31.84
C TYR A 241 10.37 -23.81 -31.78
N GLN A 242 9.63 -24.06 -30.71
CA GLN A 242 9.03 -25.37 -30.52
C GLN A 242 7.77 -25.57 -31.37
N ASN A 243 7.06 -24.44 -31.72
CA ASN A 243 5.86 -24.43 -32.54
C ASN A 243 4.75 -25.42 -32.13
N ILE A 244 4.80 -25.90 -30.89
CA ILE A 244 3.83 -26.86 -30.36
C ILE A 244 2.58 -26.10 -29.94
N TYR A 245 1.65 -25.94 -30.88
CA TYR A 245 0.35 -25.32 -30.64
C TYR A 245 -0.57 -26.31 -29.93
N LYS A 246 -0.81 -26.12 -28.64
CA LYS A 246 -1.92 -26.77 -27.94
C LYS A 246 -3.14 -25.86 -27.99
N GLY A 247 -3.94 -25.99 -29.06
CA GLY A 247 -5.16 -25.22 -29.26
C GLY A 247 -5.00 -24.03 -30.22
N ALA A 248 -6.07 -23.70 -30.92
CA ALA A 248 -6.10 -22.91 -32.16
C ALA A 248 -5.78 -21.39 -32.03
N LYS A 249 -5.44 -20.87 -30.85
CA LYS A 249 -5.35 -19.40 -30.66
C LYS A 249 -4.10 -18.87 -29.95
N HIS A 250 -3.21 -19.71 -29.42
CA HIS A 250 -2.14 -19.20 -28.59
C HIS A 250 -0.76 -19.64 -29.04
N THR A 251 0.17 -18.70 -29.10
CA THR A 251 1.60 -18.93 -29.25
C THR A 251 2.07 -19.92 -28.19
N CYS A 252 2.93 -20.88 -28.56
CA CYS A 252 3.60 -21.79 -27.63
C CYS A 252 4.23 -20.99 -26.48
N ARG A 253 4.04 -21.42 -25.23
CA ARG A 253 4.52 -20.65 -24.07
C ARG A 253 6.05 -20.47 -24.04
N PRO A 254 6.88 -21.50 -24.28
CA PRO A 254 8.32 -21.29 -24.37
C PRO A 254 8.71 -20.28 -25.44
N ASP A 255 8.08 -20.33 -26.61
CA ASP A 255 8.37 -19.40 -27.71
C ASP A 255 8.03 -17.96 -27.35
N LEU A 256 6.83 -17.74 -26.79
CA LEU A 256 6.45 -16.43 -26.25
C LEU A 256 7.43 -15.95 -25.15
N ALA A 257 7.79 -16.85 -24.26
CA ALA A 257 8.65 -16.52 -23.12
C ALA A 257 10.07 -16.16 -23.58
N LYS A 258 10.63 -16.90 -24.55
CA LYS A 258 11.87 -16.59 -25.23
C LYS A 258 11.82 -15.19 -25.83
N ASP A 259 10.83 -14.94 -26.69
CA ASP A 259 10.69 -13.67 -27.41
C ASP A 259 10.53 -12.49 -26.45
N CYS A 260 9.65 -12.60 -25.45
CA CYS A 260 9.45 -11.55 -24.47
C CYS A 260 10.70 -11.30 -23.60
N PHE A 261 11.46 -12.35 -23.27
CA PHE A 261 12.71 -12.20 -22.51
C PHE A 261 13.76 -11.43 -23.33
N ILE A 262 13.93 -11.79 -24.60
CA ILE A 262 14.86 -11.12 -25.51
C ILE A 262 14.42 -9.67 -25.76
N LEU A 263 13.13 -9.42 -26.01
CA LEU A 263 12.59 -8.06 -26.10
C LEU A 263 12.91 -7.25 -24.85
N SER A 264 12.65 -7.81 -23.67
CA SER A 264 12.96 -7.12 -22.42
C SER A 264 14.45 -6.81 -22.29
N PHE A 265 15.32 -7.78 -22.56
CA PHE A 265 16.77 -7.60 -22.48
C PHE A 265 17.24 -6.51 -23.46
N CYS A 266 16.87 -6.59 -24.71
CA CYS A 266 17.28 -5.63 -25.75
C CYS A 266 16.68 -4.23 -25.57
N MET A 267 15.65 -4.09 -24.77
CA MET A 267 15.01 -2.81 -24.43
C MET A 267 15.28 -2.39 -22.97
N MET A 268 16.53 -2.47 -22.53
CA MET A 268 17.01 -2.00 -21.21
C MET A 268 16.25 -2.63 -20.02
N GLY A 269 15.78 -3.87 -20.19
CA GLY A 269 15.03 -4.56 -19.13
C GLY A 269 13.63 -4.00 -18.89
N ILE A 270 12.89 -3.67 -19.93
CA ILE A 270 11.48 -3.26 -19.84
C ILE A 270 10.65 -4.31 -19.10
N ASN A 271 9.75 -3.90 -18.22
CA ASN A 271 8.92 -4.84 -17.46
C ASN A 271 7.78 -5.42 -18.32
N SER A 272 7.30 -6.59 -17.97
CA SER A 272 6.20 -7.26 -18.69
C SER A 272 4.91 -6.43 -18.72
N VAL A 273 4.62 -5.68 -17.66
CA VAL A 273 3.46 -4.77 -17.62
C VAL A 273 3.62 -3.60 -18.61
N ASP A 274 4.83 -3.11 -18.79
CA ASP A 274 5.12 -2.00 -19.71
C ASP A 274 5.13 -2.50 -21.17
N LEU A 275 5.60 -3.74 -21.43
CA LEU A 275 5.40 -4.41 -22.73
C LEU A 275 3.92 -4.63 -23.07
N TYR A 276 3.15 -5.11 -22.08
CA TYR A 276 1.71 -5.35 -22.25
C TYR A 276 0.93 -4.07 -22.60
N ASN A 277 1.33 -2.95 -22.01
CA ASN A 277 0.67 -1.65 -22.17
C ASN A 277 1.34 -0.73 -23.21
N ALA A 278 2.37 -1.20 -23.92
CA ALA A 278 3.09 -0.38 -24.88
C ALA A 278 2.16 0.06 -26.02
N THR A 279 2.10 1.37 -26.30
CA THR A 279 1.18 1.94 -27.31
C THR A 279 1.91 2.76 -28.36
N GLU A 280 3.07 3.32 -28.04
CA GLU A 280 3.66 4.36 -28.85
C GLU A 280 5.01 3.94 -29.46
N LEU A 281 5.06 4.02 -30.80
CA LEU A 281 6.27 3.85 -31.60
C LEU A 281 6.51 5.14 -32.40
N ARG A 282 7.63 5.80 -32.15
CA ARG A 282 8.07 7.01 -32.89
C ARG A 282 9.29 6.68 -33.74
N GLY A 283 9.05 6.45 -35.06
CA GLY A 283 10.10 5.95 -35.94
C GLY A 283 10.64 4.60 -35.44
N ASN A 284 11.92 4.56 -35.08
CA ASN A 284 12.55 3.37 -34.52
C ASN A 284 12.65 3.37 -32.97
N ARG A 285 11.91 4.25 -32.29
CA ARG A 285 11.94 4.40 -30.83
C ARG A 285 10.62 3.92 -30.21
N LEU A 286 10.72 3.01 -29.23
CA LEU A 286 9.63 2.70 -28.33
C LEU A 286 9.57 3.78 -27.25
N VAL A 287 8.41 4.44 -27.12
CA VAL A 287 8.13 5.40 -26.04
C VAL A 287 7.12 4.79 -25.09
N TYR A 288 7.46 4.77 -23.81
CA TYR A 288 6.55 4.28 -22.78
C TYR A 288 6.70 5.00 -21.45
N TYR A 289 5.67 4.93 -20.64
CA TYR A 289 5.63 5.50 -19.29
C TYR A 289 5.58 4.37 -18.28
N ARG A 290 6.62 4.24 -17.45
CA ARG A 290 6.77 3.11 -16.54
C ARG A 290 5.57 2.99 -15.60
N THR A 291 4.74 1.98 -15.77
CA THR A 291 3.45 1.78 -15.08
C THR A 291 3.58 1.82 -13.56
N LYS A 292 4.67 1.32 -12.99
CA LYS A 292 4.88 1.27 -11.54
C LYS A 292 5.05 2.66 -10.91
N THR A 293 5.63 3.63 -11.63
CA THR A 293 6.10 4.90 -11.06
C THR A 293 5.54 6.15 -11.75
N LYS A 294 4.86 6.02 -12.88
CA LYS A 294 4.35 7.17 -13.66
C LYS A 294 3.49 8.15 -12.86
N ASP A 295 2.68 7.65 -11.93
CA ASP A 295 1.76 8.50 -11.18
C ASP A 295 2.42 9.20 -9.97
N ARG A 296 3.70 8.89 -9.70
CA ARG A 296 4.47 9.46 -8.58
C ARG A 296 5.55 10.43 -9.03
N ARG A 297 5.75 10.55 -10.34
CA ARG A 297 6.85 11.33 -10.93
C ARG A 297 6.29 12.42 -11.83
N HIS A 298 6.92 13.59 -11.77
CA HIS A 298 6.56 14.74 -12.60
C HIS A 298 6.79 14.46 -14.10
N ASP A 299 7.89 13.77 -14.45
CA ASP A 299 8.22 13.32 -15.80
C ASP A 299 7.41 12.09 -16.26
N LYS A 300 6.41 11.68 -15.47
CA LYS A 300 5.58 10.48 -15.68
C LYS A 300 6.41 9.21 -15.92
N ALA A 301 7.66 9.19 -15.45
CA ALA A 301 8.60 8.09 -15.64
C ALA A 301 8.75 7.67 -17.12
N LYS A 302 8.82 8.65 -18.03
CA LYS A 302 8.99 8.47 -19.47
C LYS A 302 10.28 7.71 -19.78
N MET A 303 10.24 6.84 -20.79
CA MET A 303 11.38 6.15 -21.37
C MET A 303 11.27 6.18 -22.90
N GLU A 304 12.43 6.40 -23.56
CA GLU A 304 12.57 6.28 -25.00
C GLU A 304 13.72 5.32 -25.32
N VAL A 305 13.38 4.20 -25.94
CA VAL A 305 14.35 3.15 -26.27
C VAL A 305 14.43 2.99 -27.78
N ILE A 306 15.63 3.20 -28.34
CA ILE A 306 15.88 2.86 -29.74
C ILE A 306 15.83 1.35 -29.86
N ILE A 307 15.00 0.86 -30.76
CA ILE A 307 14.78 -0.55 -30.99
C ILE A 307 15.98 -1.13 -31.74
N PRO A 308 16.72 -2.09 -31.17
CA PRO A 308 17.79 -2.79 -31.87
C PRO A 308 17.24 -3.61 -33.06
N GLU A 309 17.92 -3.61 -34.19
CA GLU A 309 17.48 -4.31 -35.40
C GLU A 309 17.21 -5.80 -35.17
N ILE A 310 18.01 -6.44 -34.33
CA ILE A 310 17.89 -7.87 -33.99
C ILE A 310 16.50 -8.26 -33.47
N VAL A 311 15.76 -7.35 -32.83
CA VAL A 311 14.43 -7.64 -32.28
C VAL A 311 13.27 -7.20 -33.16
N LEU A 312 13.52 -6.55 -34.31
CA LEU A 312 12.48 -6.15 -35.24
C LEU A 312 11.57 -7.30 -35.68
N PRO A 313 12.10 -8.49 -36.05
CA PRO A 313 11.25 -9.65 -36.40
C PRO A 313 10.32 -10.08 -35.28
N ILE A 314 10.76 -9.96 -34.01
CA ILE A 314 9.91 -10.29 -32.86
C ILE A 314 8.82 -9.24 -32.69
N ILE A 315 9.12 -7.96 -32.89
CA ILE A 315 8.12 -6.87 -32.82
C ILE A 315 7.05 -7.10 -33.88
N GLU A 316 7.42 -7.37 -35.12
CA GLU A 316 6.48 -7.64 -36.19
C GLU A 316 5.61 -8.88 -35.91
N LYS A 317 6.20 -9.95 -35.36
CA LYS A 317 5.48 -11.18 -34.98
C LYS A 317 4.32 -10.91 -34.00
N TYR A 318 4.49 -9.96 -33.08
CA TYR A 318 3.51 -9.64 -32.05
C TYR A 318 2.80 -8.31 -32.26
N ARG A 319 3.00 -7.64 -33.40
CA ARG A 319 2.40 -6.34 -33.72
C ARG A 319 0.88 -6.39 -33.63
N ASP A 320 0.28 -5.37 -33.02
CA ASP A 320 -1.16 -5.18 -33.06
C ASP A 320 -1.58 -4.42 -34.32
N LEU A 321 -2.28 -5.12 -35.22
CA LEU A 321 -2.75 -4.56 -36.47
C LEU A 321 -3.88 -3.54 -36.30
N THR A 322 -4.52 -3.45 -35.12
CA THR A 322 -5.57 -2.47 -34.86
C THR A 322 -5.05 -1.11 -34.43
N GLY A 323 -3.75 -1.03 -34.08
CA GLY A 323 -3.11 0.22 -33.65
C GLY A 323 -3.50 0.70 -32.24
N GLN A 324 -4.28 -0.07 -31.47
CA GLN A 324 -4.62 0.28 -30.10
C GLN A 324 -3.39 0.16 -29.17
N HIS A 325 -2.58 -0.86 -29.38
CA HIS A 325 -1.31 -1.09 -28.68
C HIS A 325 -0.22 -1.40 -29.70
N LEU A 326 1.02 -1.37 -29.27
CA LEU A 326 2.13 -1.83 -30.09
C LEU A 326 2.08 -3.34 -30.29
N PHE A 327 1.74 -4.09 -29.22
CA PHE A 327 1.67 -5.53 -29.19
C PHE A 327 0.25 -6.04 -28.93
N ARG A 328 -0.13 -7.15 -29.55
CA ARG A 328 -1.43 -7.79 -29.38
C ARG A 328 -1.62 -8.53 -28.05
N PHE A 329 -0.67 -8.48 -27.12
CA PHE A 329 -0.72 -9.20 -25.84
C PHE A 329 -2.00 -8.96 -25.04
N TYR A 330 -2.58 -7.75 -25.12
CA TYR A 330 -3.84 -7.42 -24.46
C TYR A 330 -5.06 -8.17 -25.02
N LYS A 331 -4.98 -8.66 -26.25
CA LYS A 331 -6.01 -9.51 -26.87
C LYS A 331 -5.85 -10.97 -26.46
N ASP A 332 -4.60 -11.41 -26.29
CA ASP A 332 -4.27 -12.80 -26.00
C ASP A 332 -4.40 -13.13 -24.50
N TYR A 333 -4.27 -12.12 -23.61
CA TYR A 333 -4.28 -12.27 -22.16
C TYR A 333 -5.23 -11.30 -21.50
N ARG A 334 -6.04 -11.79 -20.56
CA ARG A 334 -7.04 -11.00 -19.82
C ARG A 334 -6.45 -9.74 -19.16
N ASP A 335 -5.26 -9.83 -18.63
CA ASP A 335 -4.55 -8.76 -17.93
C ASP A 335 -3.03 -9.00 -17.92
N HIS A 336 -2.28 -7.96 -17.57
CA HIS A 336 -0.82 -8.02 -17.50
C HIS A 336 -0.30 -9.04 -16.47
N LYS A 337 -1.09 -9.41 -15.44
CA LYS A 337 -0.70 -10.43 -14.45
C LYS A 337 -0.77 -11.82 -15.08
N ALA A 338 -1.81 -12.11 -15.85
CA ALA A 338 -1.95 -13.35 -16.60
C ALA A 338 -0.84 -13.49 -17.67
N PHE A 339 -0.53 -12.42 -18.40
CA PHE A 339 0.57 -12.35 -19.34
C PHE A 339 1.92 -12.65 -18.67
N ASN A 340 2.26 -11.95 -17.59
CA ASN A 340 3.48 -12.20 -16.84
C ASN A 340 3.58 -13.65 -16.29
N LYS A 341 2.45 -14.23 -15.86
CA LYS A 341 2.38 -15.61 -15.39
C LYS A 341 2.67 -16.60 -16.54
N ALA A 342 2.16 -16.33 -17.75
CA ALA A 342 2.41 -17.15 -18.93
C ALA A 342 3.89 -17.12 -19.32
N ILE A 343 4.51 -15.95 -19.39
CA ILE A 343 5.94 -15.78 -19.66
C ILE A 343 6.77 -16.56 -18.64
N ASN A 344 6.53 -16.36 -17.34
CA ASN A 344 7.33 -17.02 -16.31
C ASN A 344 7.16 -18.55 -16.30
N LYS A 345 6.00 -19.07 -16.72
CA LYS A 345 5.83 -20.51 -16.92
C LYS A 345 6.70 -21.04 -18.08
N GLY A 346 6.71 -20.32 -19.22
CA GLY A 346 7.56 -20.68 -20.34
C GLY A 346 9.06 -20.56 -20.01
N LEU A 347 9.47 -19.50 -19.29
CA LEU A 347 10.86 -19.35 -18.84
C LEU A 347 11.32 -20.48 -17.91
N LYS A 348 10.44 -21.00 -17.06
CA LYS A 348 10.76 -22.17 -16.23
C LYS A 348 11.01 -23.42 -17.07
N GLU A 349 10.27 -23.59 -18.18
CA GLU A 349 10.49 -24.69 -19.12
C GLU A 349 11.83 -24.51 -19.84
N ILE A 350 12.15 -23.31 -20.33
CA ILE A 350 13.45 -22.97 -20.93
C ILE A 350 14.58 -23.15 -19.91
N GLY A 351 14.39 -22.73 -18.66
CA GLY A 351 15.38 -22.88 -17.60
C GLY A 351 15.76 -24.31 -17.34
N LYS A 352 14.81 -25.26 -17.39
CA LYS A 352 15.07 -26.69 -17.28
C LYS A 352 15.91 -27.22 -18.44
N LEU A 353 15.63 -26.75 -19.67
CA LEU A 353 16.38 -27.19 -20.87
C LEU A 353 17.82 -26.66 -20.91
N LEU A 354 18.03 -25.45 -20.37
CA LEU A 354 19.34 -24.78 -20.42
C LEU A 354 20.07 -24.78 -19.06
N ASN A 355 19.58 -25.54 -18.08
CA ASN A 355 20.12 -25.60 -16.71
C ASN A 355 20.29 -24.21 -16.07
N ILE A 356 19.25 -23.38 -16.21
CA ILE A 356 19.18 -22.05 -15.57
C ILE A 356 18.18 -22.12 -14.41
N ASP A 357 18.70 -22.14 -13.20
CA ASP A 357 17.87 -22.22 -12.00
C ASP A 357 17.02 -20.97 -11.81
N ASP A 358 15.77 -21.19 -11.39
CA ASP A 358 14.83 -20.10 -11.03
C ASP A 358 14.70 -19.00 -12.10
N PHE A 359 14.72 -19.39 -13.36
CA PHE A 359 14.66 -18.44 -14.47
C PHE A 359 13.33 -17.74 -14.55
N GLU A 360 13.33 -16.43 -14.38
CA GLU A 360 12.16 -15.55 -14.38
C GLU A 360 12.37 -14.35 -15.32
N PHE A 361 11.28 -13.75 -15.78
CA PHE A 361 11.31 -12.60 -16.70
C PHE A 361 12.18 -11.44 -16.22
N TYR A 362 12.15 -11.16 -14.91
CA TYR A 362 12.94 -10.08 -14.33
C TYR A 362 14.45 -10.29 -14.42
N ALA A 363 14.90 -11.51 -14.73
CA ALA A 363 16.30 -11.81 -15.01
C ALA A 363 16.84 -11.02 -16.22
N ALA A 364 16.01 -10.71 -17.23
CA ALA A 364 16.42 -9.88 -18.37
C ALA A 364 16.97 -8.52 -17.91
N ARG A 365 16.24 -7.85 -17.01
CA ARG A 365 16.63 -6.57 -16.47
C ARG A 365 17.89 -6.63 -15.60
N HIS A 366 18.00 -7.67 -14.76
CA HIS A 366 19.19 -7.87 -13.93
C HIS A 366 20.42 -8.17 -14.79
N SER A 367 20.26 -8.99 -15.83
CA SER A 367 21.35 -9.34 -16.75
C SER A 367 21.82 -8.14 -17.56
N TRP A 368 20.89 -7.35 -18.10
CA TRP A 368 21.22 -6.12 -18.80
C TRP A 368 22.06 -5.20 -17.91
N ALA A 369 21.60 -4.91 -16.69
CA ALA A 369 22.30 -4.03 -15.76
C ALA A 369 23.69 -4.56 -15.36
N THR A 370 23.79 -5.86 -15.09
CA THR A 370 25.05 -6.51 -14.71
C THR A 370 26.05 -6.51 -15.87
N ILE A 371 25.61 -6.79 -17.11
CA ILE A 371 26.45 -6.76 -18.30
C ILE A 371 26.89 -5.34 -18.62
N ALA A 372 25.97 -4.38 -18.58
CA ALA A 372 26.25 -2.96 -18.79
C ALA A 372 27.37 -2.47 -17.86
N LEU A 373 27.25 -2.69 -16.57
CA LEU A 373 28.23 -2.25 -15.57
C LEU A 373 29.52 -3.05 -15.65
N ASN A 374 29.45 -4.38 -15.60
CA ASN A 374 30.63 -5.24 -15.35
C ASN A 374 31.39 -5.61 -16.63
N LYS A 375 30.71 -5.72 -17.77
CA LYS A 375 31.32 -6.15 -19.05
C LYS A 375 31.51 -4.97 -20.01
N CYS A 376 30.50 -4.13 -20.14
CA CYS A 376 30.56 -2.99 -21.04
C CYS A 376 31.17 -1.73 -20.39
N ARG A 377 31.51 -1.75 -19.10
CA ARG A 377 32.11 -0.62 -18.37
C ARG A 377 31.29 0.67 -18.51
N ILE A 378 29.98 0.54 -18.49
CA ILE A 378 29.07 1.70 -18.46
C ILE A 378 28.99 2.18 -17.02
N ASP A 379 29.04 3.50 -16.83
CA ASP A 379 28.98 4.09 -15.50
C ASP A 379 27.64 3.79 -14.78
N LYS A 380 27.68 3.82 -13.45
CA LYS A 380 26.54 3.46 -12.62
C LYS A 380 25.37 4.42 -12.82
N TYR A 381 25.62 5.71 -13.07
CA TYR A 381 24.58 6.70 -13.26
C TYR A 381 23.79 6.43 -14.55
N THR A 382 24.48 6.19 -15.67
CA THR A 382 23.85 5.80 -16.94
C THR A 382 23.04 4.51 -16.80
N VAL A 383 23.58 3.48 -16.10
CA VAL A 383 22.81 2.24 -15.82
C VAL A 383 21.58 2.53 -14.98
N HIS A 384 21.68 3.37 -13.97
CA HIS A 384 20.57 3.75 -13.10
C HIS A 384 19.48 4.49 -13.86
N ALA A 385 19.87 5.45 -14.73
CA ALA A 385 18.97 6.18 -15.61
C ALA A 385 18.29 5.25 -16.63
N ALA A 386 19.01 4.34 -17.28
CA ALA A 386 18.47 3.37 -18.22
C ALA A 386 17.44 2.43 -17.56
N LEU A 387 17.64 2.11 -16.29
CA LEU A 387 16.67 1.36 -15.50
C LEU A 387 15.50 2.23 -15.01
N ASN A 388 15.47 3.51 -15.33
CA ASN A 388 14.47 4.47 -14.86
C ASN A 388 14.33 4.48 -13.33
N HIS A 389 15.44 4.39 -12.61
CA HIS A 389 15.50 4.56 -11.18
C HIS A 389 15.64 6.05 -10.85
N VAL A 390 15.18 6.47 -9.68
CA VAL A 390 15.42 7.82 -9.13
C VAL A 390 16.48 7.68 -8.05
N ASP A 391 17.48 8.54 -8.10
CA ASP A 391 18.43 8.72 -7.02
C ASP A 391 18.06 10.01 -6.27
N GLU A 392 17.55 9.88 -5.06
CA GLU A 392 17.14 11.04 -4.25
C GLU A 392 18.33 11.97 -3.93
N SER A 393 19.56 11.44 -3.90
CA SER A 393 20.77 12.24 -3.66
C SER A 393 21.13 13.13 -4.85
N MET A 394 20.70 12.76 -6.07
CA MET A 394 20.98 13.50 -7.31
C MET A 394 19.81 14.39 -7.75
N ARG A 395 18.73 14.42 -6.99
CA ARG A 395 17.49 15.13 -7.37
C ARG A 395 17.70 16.61 -7.72
N VAL A 396 18.59 17.30 -7.03
CA VAL A 396 18.88 18.71 -7.31
C VAL A 396 19.60 18.85 -8.64
N THR A 397 20.55 17.98 -8.94
CA THR A 397 21.31 17.98 -10.21
C THR A 397 20.41 17.63 -11.39
N ASP A 398 19.46 16.69 -11.20
CA ASP A 398 18.52 16.25 -12.24
C ASP A 398 17.60 17.38 -12.74
N ILE A 399 17.42 18.47 -11.97
CA ILE A 399 16.65 19.66 -12.38
C ILE A 399 17.34 20.39 -13.54
N TYR A 400 18.68 20.36 -13.61
CA TYR A 400 19.46 21.06 -14.63
C TYR A 400 19.72 20.23 -15.89
N ILE A 401 19.33 18.95 -15.88
CA ILE A 401 19.62 18.01 -16.97
C ILE A 401 18.34 17.75 -17.77
N GLU A 402 18.33 18.18 -19.02
CA GLU A 402 17.31 17.75 -19.97
C GLU A 402 17.62 16.31 -20.43
N ARG A 403 16.66 15.41 -20.21
CA ARG A 403 16.82 13.99 -20.50
C ARG A 403 16.45 13.68 -21.95
N ASP A 404 17.45 13.43 -22.78
CA ASP A 404 17.32 13.09 -24.20
C ASP A 404 17.43 11.57 -24.51
N PHE A 405 17.73 10.76 -23.50
CA PHE A 405 17.95 9.31 -23.57
C PHE A 405 19.12 8.87 -24.46
N ALA A 406 19.97 9.78 -24.92
CA ALA A 406 21.08 9.46 -25.83
C ALA A 406 22.11 8.53 -25.17
N ASN A 407 22.49 8.81 -23.93
CA ASN A 407 23.46 8.03 -23.18
C ASN A 407 22.93 6.62 -22.87
N GLU A 408 21.67 6.48 -22.46
CA GLU A 408 21.02 5.22 -22.18
C GLU A 408 20.92 4.36 -23.46
N ASN A 409 20.55 4.95 -24.59
CA ASN A 409 20.48 4.24 -25.87
C ASN A 409 21.86 3.85 -26.41
N LYS A 410 22.89 4.66 -26.25
CA LYS A 410 24.28 4.32 -26.58
C LYS A 410 24.77 3.15 -25.71
N ALA A 411 24.43 3.18 -24.42
CA ALA A 411 24.70 2.09 -23.49
C ALA A 411 23.99 0.80 -23.90
N ASN A 412 22.69 0.89 -24.28
CA ASN A 412 21.93 -0.24 -24.75
C ASN A 412 22.52 -0.88 -26.01
N ALA A 413 22.88 -0.06 -27.01
CA ALA A 413 23.53 -0.56 -28.22
C ALA A 413 24.83 -1.32 -27.92
N LYS A 414 25.65 -0.80 -26.98
CA LYS A 414 26.88 -1.47 -26.54
C LYS A 414 26.60 -2.82 -25.85
N VAL A 415 25.58 -2.90 -25.00
CA VAL A 415 25.19 -4.14 -24.30
C VAL A 415 24.64 -5.17 -25.27
N VAL A 416 23.77 -4.77 -26.20
CA VAL A 416 23.22 -5.67 -27.23
C VAL A 416 24.33 -6.19 -28.13
N LYS A 417 25.22 -5.33 -28.60
CA LYS A 417 26.38 -5.72 -29.39
C LYS A 417 27.30 -6.69 -28.64
N TYR A 418 27.52 -6.50 -27.35
CA TYR A 418 28.36 -7.39 -26.53
C TYR A 418 27.81 -8.81 -26.45
N VAL A 419 26.47 -8.99 -26.50
CA VAL A 419 25.86 -10.31 -26.37
C VAL A 419 25.60 -10.97 -27.72
N PHE A 420 25.23 -10.21 -28.74
CA PHE A 420 24.72 -10.76 -30.01
C PHE A 420 25.63 -10.44 -31.24
N GLY A 421 26.55 -9.49 -31.12
CA GLY A 421 27.53 -9.12 -32.14
C GLY A 421 28.87 -9.74 -31.86
#